data_f217dc6ce0624f1424cbde76677eb456
#
_entry.id   f217dc6ce0624f1424cbde76677eb456
#
_cell.length_a   1.000
_cell.length_b   1.000
_cell.length_c   1.000
_cell.angle_alpha   90.00
_cell.angle_beta   90.00
_cell.angle_gamma   90.00
#
_symmetry.space_group_name_H-M   'P 1'
#
loop_
_entity.id
_entity.type
_entity.pdbx_description
1 polymer ?
#
loop_
_entity_poly.entity_id
_entity_poly.type
_entity_poly.pdbx_seq_one_letter_code
_entity_poly.pdbx_strand_id
1 'polypeptide(L)'
;FSNTAGAFGLGKTTAGVSIGAYTVAINTEAVTADGANVDTLVTGSITEGQRSWEKVAPGLGYLCSLNGCTGYQKANTVATAGTTQPKAFKQLSVPLLVTSAVQDNSVLGTTDVITLDGNATISLVYL
;
A
#
# COMPACT_ATOMS: atom_id res chain seq x y z
N PHE A 1 0.44 9.49 -15.21
CA PHE A 1 0.66 8.48 -14.16
C PHE A 1 0.59 9.04 -12.74
N SER A 2 0.89 10.31 -12.51
CA SER A 2 0.86 10.91 -11.17
C SER A 2 -0.55 11.06 -10.58
N ASN A 3 -1.60 10.86 -11.36
CA ASN A 3 -3.00 10.97 -10.94
C ASN A 3 -3.71 9.62 -10.81
N THR A 4 -2.97 8.51 -10.90
CA THR A 4 -3.56 7.20 -10.67
C THR A 4 -3.77 7.02 -9.18
N ALA A 5 -5.01 6.81 -8.79
CA ALA A 5 -5.39 6.59 -7.41
C ALA A 5 -4.59 5.45 -6.78
N GLY A 6 -4.02 5.68 -5.60
CA GLY A 6 -3.23 4.68 -4.88
C GLY A 6 -1.81 4.45 -5.39
N ALA A 7 -1.30 5.28 -6.30
CA ALA A 7 0.04 5.14 -6.85
C ALA A 7 1.03 6.15 -6.24
N PHE A 8 2.27 5.70 -6.06
CA PHE A 8 3.42 6.51 -5.65
C PHE A 8 4.27 6.84 -6.88
N GLY A 9 4.86 8.02 -6.91
CA GLY A 9 5.73 8.43 -8.03
C GLY A 9 7.08 7.74 -8.01
N LEU A 10 7.64 7.49 -9.20
CA LEU A 10 9.00 6.98 -9.41
C LEU A 10 10.05 8.08 -9.63
N GLY A 11 9.71 9.32 -9.28
CA GLY A 11 10.59 10.46 -9.49
C GLY A 11 10.38 11.16 -10.84
N LYS A 12 11.29 12.08 -11.13
CA LYS A 12 11.31 12.87 -12.37
C LYS A 12 12.67 12.85 -13.02
N THR A 13 12.70 12.99 -14.33
CA THR A 13 13.95 13.25 -15.07
C THR A 13 14.56 14.61 -14.70
N THR A 14 15.79 14.87 -15.10
CA THR A 14 16.42 16.19 -14.94
C THR A 14 15.66 17.30 -15.64
N ALA A 15 14.90 16.98 -16.69
CA ALA A 15 14.00 17.90 -17.39
C ALA A 15 12.63 18.07 -16.69
N GLY A 16 12.40 17.42 -15.54
CA GLY A 16 11.15 17.52 -14.78
C GLY A 16 10.02 16.62 -15.27
N VAL A 17 10.27 15.74 -16.25
CA VAL A 17 9.28 14.78 -16.77
C VAL A 17 9.09 13.64 -15.77
N SER A 18 7.84 13.29 -15.44
CA SER A 18 7.53 12.16 -14.55
C SER A 18 7.98 10.84 -15.17
N ILE A 19 8.74 10.04 -14.42
CA ILE A 19 9.29 8.77 -14.90
C ILE A 19 8.20 7.69 -14.92
N GLY A 20 7.32 7.70 -13.94
CA GLY A 20 6.28 6.68 -13.80
C GLY A 20 5.70 6.64 -12.39
N ALA A 21 5.05 5.55 -12.08
CA ALA A 21 4.43 5.33 -10.78
C ALA A 21 4.47 3.84 -10.38
N TYR A 22 4.31 3.58 -9.09
CA TYR A 22 4.14 2.23 -8.57
C TYR A 22 3.01 2.17 -7.55
N THR A 23 2.46 1.00 -7.40
CA THR A 23 1.47 0.68 -6.36
C THR A 23 2.04 -0.35 -5.40
N VAL A 24 1.59 -0.30 -4.16
CA VAL A 24 1.89 -1.30 -3.15
C VAL A 24 0.59 -1.93 -2.68
N ALA A 25 0.50 -3.24 -2.73
CA ALA A 25 -0.65 -4.00 -2.28
C ALA A 25 -0.24 -5.09 -1.30
N ILE A 26 -1.13 -5.45 -0.39
CA ILE A 26 -1.01 -6.61 0.47
C ILE A 26 -1.67 -7.80 -0.22
N ASN A 27 -1.01 -8.94 -0.27
CA ASN A 27 -1.68 -10.20 -0.58
C ASN A 27 -2.40 -10.70 0.68
N THR A 28 -3.69 -10.40 0.79
CA THR A 28 -4.49 -10.66 1.98
C THR A 28 -4.72 -12.15 2.25
N GLU A 29 -4.57 -13.00 1.23
CA GLU A 29 -4.72 -14.46 1.37
C GLU A 29 -3.48 -15.13 1.97
N ALA A 30 -2.35 -14.44 2.00
CA ALA A 30 -1.08 -14.97 2.50
C ALA A 30 -0.57 -14.26 3.77
N VAL A 31 -1.39 -13.44 4.40
CA VAL A 31 -1.07 -12.81 5.69
C VAL A 31 -1.16 -13.85 6.80
N THR A 32 -0.12 -13.92 7.61
CA THR A 32 -0.08 -14.78 8.80
C THR A 32 0.29 -13.99 10.04
N ALA A 33 -0.31 -14.33 11.17
CA ALA A 33 0.05 -13.80 12.48
C ALA A 33 0.36 -14.98 13.41
N ASP A 34 1.51 -14.96 14.05
CA ASP A 34 2.01 -16.03 14.94
C ASP A 34 1.96 -17.41 14.25
N GLY A 35 2.24 -17.47 12.95
CA GLY A 35 2.27 -18.70 12.15
C GLY A 35 0.91 -19.21 11.68
N ALA A 36 -0.18 -18.53 11.96
CA ALA A 36 -1.53 -18.92 11.54
C ALA A 36 -2.11 -17.93 10.52
N ASN A 37 -2.93 -18.44 9.59
CA ASN A 37 -3.68 -17.61 8.66
C ASN A 37 -4.67 -16.73 9.43
N VAL A 38 -4.77 -15.47 9.01
CA VAL A 38 -5.64 -14.46 9.62
C VAL A 38 -6.38 -13.68 8.54
N ASP A 39 -7.50 -13.09 8.91
CA ASP A 39 -8.16 -12.11 8.05
C ASP A 39 -7.50 -10.75 8.18
N THR A 40 -7.46 -10.00 7.09
CA THR A 40 -6.98 -8.62 7.08
C THR A 40 -8.15 -7.67 7.24
N LEU A 41 -8.02 -6.74 8.17
CA LEU A 41 -8.98 -5.67 8.39
C LEU A 41 -8.41 -4.32 7.92
N VAL A 42 -9.29 -3.42 7.56
CA VAL A 42 -8.95 -2.04 7.18
C VAL A 42 -9.84 -1.05 7.92
N THR A 43 -9.27 0.08 8.28
CA THR A 43 -10.03 1.26 8.74
C THR A 43 -9.61 2.51 8.01
N GLY A 44 -10.54 3.43 7.81
CA GLY A 44 -10.26 4.75 7.23
C GLY A 44 -9.67 5.75 8.22
N SER A 45 -9.63 5.45 9.51
CA SER A 45 -9.11 6.35 10.54
C SER A 45 -8.21 5.60 11.52
N ILE A 46 -7.06 6.20 11.85
CA ILE A 46 -6.18 5.74 12.92
C ILE A 46 -6.50 6.40 14.26
N THR A 47 -7.41 7.36 14.29
CA THR A 47 -7.80 8.06 15.51
C THR A 47 -8.60 7.15 16.42
N GLU A 48 -8.20 7.09 17.68
CA GLU A 48 -8.92 6.32 18.69
C GLU A 48 -10.38 6.80 18.83
N GLY A 49 -11.31 5.84 18.96
CA GLY A 49 -12.74 6.13 19.01
C GLY A 49 -13.43 6.39 17.66
N GLN A 50 -12.65 6.56 16.59
CA GLN A 50 -13.19 6.74 15.22
C GLN A 50 -12.88 5.55 14.31
N ARG A 51 -12.32 4.48 14.86
CA ARG A 51 -11.96 3.27 14.11
C ARG A 51 -13.19 2.40 13.89
N SER A 52 -13.48 2.14 12.63
CA SER A 52 -14.43 1.11 12.22
C SER A 52 -13.68 0.12 11.35
N TRP A 53 -13.55 -1.11 11.82
CA TRP A 53 -12.81 -2.14 11.15
C TRP A 53 -13.69 -2.93 10.20
N GLU A 54 -13.28 -2.99 8.95
CA GLU A 54 -13.95 -3.74 7.90
C GLU A 54 -13.01 -4.83 7.37
N LYS A 55 -13.58 -5.98 7.02
CA LYS A 55 -12.81 -7.07 6.42
C LYS A 55 -12.42 -6.69 5.00
N VAL A 56 -11.14 -6.88 4.68
CA VAL A 56 -10.66 -6.76 3.30
C VAL A 56 -11.03 -8.02 2.53
N ALA A 57 -11.57 -7.87 1.33
CA ALA A 57 -11.86 -8.99 0.45
C ALA A 57 -10.60 -9.80 0.14
N PRO A 58 -10.70 -11.13 -0.04
CA PRO A 58 -9.56 -11.96 -0.45
C PRO A 58 -8.92 -11.45 -1.73
N GLY A 59 -7.59 -11.50 -1.81
CA GLY A 59 -6.81 -11.06 -2.96
C GLY A 59 -5.86 -9.92 -2.63
N LEU A 60 -5.86 -8.86 -3.44
CA LEU A 60 -4.97 -7.71 -3.27
C LEU A 60 -5.66 -6.55 -2.57
N GLY A 61 -5.19 -6.22 -1.37
CA GLY A 61 -5.58 -5.02 -0.64
C GLY A 61 -4.57 -3.89 -0.84
N TYR A 62 -4.96 -2.81 -1.53
CA TYR A 62 -4.07 -1.66 -1.72
C TYR A 62 -3.89 -0.87 -0.42
N LEU A 63 -2.64 -0.52 -0.10
CA LEU A 63 -2.28 0.22 1.11
C LEU A 63 -2.75 1.68 1.07
N CYS A 64 -2.98 2.22 -0.11
CA CYS A 64 -3.53 3.56 -0.30
C CYS A 64 -4.93 3.51 -0.87
N SER A 65 -5.74 4.53 -0.57
CA SER A 65 -7.09 4.63 -1.11
C SER A 65 -7.07 4.93 -2.62
N LEU A 66 -8.21 4.71 -3.28
CA LEU A 66 -8.40 4.99 -4.70
C LEU A 66 -8.16 6.46 -5.10
N ASN A 67 -8.07 7.38 -4.16
CA ASN A 67 -7.85 8.81 -4.41
C ASN A 67 -6.42 9.29 -4.11
N GLY A 68 -5.47 8.36 -4.04
CA GLY A 68 -4.08 8.65 -3.70
C GLY A 68 -3.80 8.56 -2.20
N CYS A 69 -2.52 8.62 -1.85
CA CYS A 69 -2.07 8.52 -0.46
C CYS A 69 -2.10 9.86 0.30
N THR A 70 -2.40 10.95 -0.38
CA THR A 70 -2.48 12.29 0.22
C THR A 70 -3.82 12.49 0.93
N GLY A 71 -3.78 12.66 2.23
CA GLY A 71 -4.94 12.98 3.06
C GLY A 71 -5.77 11.78 3.55
N TYR A 72 -5.39 10.56 3.21
CA TYR A 72 -6.05 9.35 3.68
C TYR A 72 -5.10 8.47 4.48
N GLN A 73 -5.31 8.40 5.77
CA GLN A 73 -4.61 7.44 6.61
C GLN A 73 -5.45 6.16 6.68
N LYS A 74 -5.12 5.20 5.82
CA LYS A 74 -5.62 3.84 5.98
C LYS A 74 -4.71 3.07 6.92
N ALA A 75 -5.30 2.42 7.90
CA ALA A 75 -4.61 1.45 8.71
C ALA A 75 -5.15 0.05 8.41
N ASN A 76 -4.24 -0.91 8.40
CA ASN A 76 -4.57 -2.32 8.27
C ASN A 76 -4.19 -3.04 9.56
N THR A 77 -4.97 -4.02 9.94
CA THR A 77 -4.67 -4.93 11.04
C THR A 77 -5.13 -6.33 10.69
N VAL A 78 -4.98 -7.26 11.60
CA VAL A 78 -5.37 -8.65 11.42
C VAL A 78 -6.40 -9.07 12.46
N ALA A 79 -7.22 -10.04 12.10
CA ALA A 79 -8.23 -10.63 12.95
C ALA A 79 -8.20 -12.17 12.88
N THR A 80 -8.72 -12.81 13.87
CA THR A 80 -9.03 -14.25 13.76
C THR A 80 -10.00 -14.46 12.60
N ALA A 81 -9.76 -15.48 11.79
CA ALA A 81 -10.58 -15.78 10.62
C ALA A 81 -12.07 -15.78 10.97
N GLY A 82 -12.84 -15.05 10.16
CA GLY A 82 -14.30 -14.90 10.34
C GLY A 82 -14.72 -13.81 11.33
N THR A 83 -13.80 -13.04 11.89
CA THR A 83 -14.13 -11.93 12.82
C THR A 83 -13.70 -10.58 12.29
N THR A 84 -14.26 -9.49 12.85
CA THR A 84 -13.88 -8.11 12.57
C THR A 84 -13.24 -7.41 13.79
N GLN A 85 -12.81 -8.21 14.78
CA GLN A 85 -12.12 -7.72 15.95
C GLN A 85 -10.60 -7.81 15.77
N PRO A 86 -9.85 -6.72 15.92
CA PRO A 86 -8.40 -6.75 15.86
C PRO A 86 -7.82 -7.78 16.82
N LYS A 87 -6.85 -8.56 16.33
CA LYS A 87 -6.15 -9.59 17.11
C LYS A 87 -4.74 -9.10 17.43
N ALA A 88 -4.34 -9.21 18.68
CA ALA A 88 -2.96 -9.01 19.07
C ALA A 88 -2.06 -10.13 18.52
N PHE A 89 -0.84 -9.79 18.16
CA PHE A 89 0.16 -10.73 17.65
C PHE A 89 1.56 -10.36 18.12
N LYS A 90 2.45 -11.34 18.12
CA LYS A 90 3.88 -11.14 18.39
C LYS A 90 4.68 -11.07 17.09
N GLN A 91 4.29 -11.83 16.09
CA GLN A 91 4.93 -11.89 14.79
C GLN A 91 3.88 -11.79 13.68
N LEU A 92 4.10 -10.89 12.74
CA LEU A 92 3.23 -10.67 11.59
C LEU A 92 4.04 -10.82 10.30
N SER A 93 3.53 -11.63 9.37
CA SER A 93 4.05 -11.74 8.02
C SER A 93 3.01 -11.21 7.03
N VAL A 94 3.39 -10.17 6.29
CA VAL A 94 2.53 -9.48 5.33
C VAL A 94 3.23 -9.45 3.98
N PRO A 95 2.88 -10.33 3.04
CA PRO A 95 3.42 -10.28 1.69
C PRO A 95 2.95 -9.03 0.96
N LEU A 96 3.89 -8.28 0.40
CA LEU A 96 3.64 -7.08 -0.39
C LEU A 96 3.85 -7.37 -1.88
N LEU A 97 2.96 -6.83 -2.70
CA LEU A 97 3.12 -6.79 -4.14
C LEU A 97 3.37 -5.34 -4.56
N VAL A 98 4.52 -5.10 -5.17
CA VAL A 98 4.87 -3.81 -5.78
C VAL A 98 4.74 -3.95 -7.28
N THR A 99 3.87 -3.14 -7.88
CA THR A 99 3.69 -3.09 -9.33
C THR A 99 4.07 -1.70 -9.83
N SER A 100 5.01 -1.64 -10.76
CA SER A 100 5.50 -0.39 -11.33
C SER A 100 5.15 -0.26 -12.81
N ALA A 101 4.91 0.97 -13.24
CA ALA A 101 4.74 1.35 -14.64
C ALA A 101 5.62 2.55 -14.95
N VAL A 102 6.44 2.43 -15.97
CA VAL A 102 7.36 3.47 -16.44
C VAL A 102 6.82 4.07 -17.73
N GLN A 103 7.00 5.37 -17.91
CA GLN A 103 6.61 6.07 -19.13
C GLN A 103 7.38 5.54 -20.35
N ASP A 104 6.74 5.66 -21.51
CA ASP A 104 7.37 5.36 -22.79
C ASP A 104 8.58 6.25 -23.05
N ASN A 105 9.58 5.71 -23.72
CA ASN A 105 10.81 6.44 -24.06
C ASN A 105 10.56 7.71 -24.88
N SER A 106 9.52 7.73 -25.70
CA SER A 106 9.11 8.92 -26.47
C SER A 106 8.68 10.08 -25.57
N VAL A 107 8.13 9.77 -24.39
CA VAL A 107 7.74 10.78 -23.38
C VAL A 107 8.93 11.18 -22.51
N LEU A 108 9.79 10.23 -22.16
CA LEU A 108 10.98 10.49 -21.35
C LEU A 108 12.03 11.29 -22.10
N GLY A 109 12.08 11.17 -23.43
CA GLY A 109 12.88 12.01 -24.32
C GLY A 109 14.38 11.94 -24.11
N THR A 110 14.89 10.85 -23.52
CA THR A 110 16.32 10.69 -23.22
C THR A 110 16.84 9.33 -23.67
N THR A 111 18.12 9.33 -24.07
CA THR A 111 18.92 8.11 -24.31
C THR A 111 19.83 7.78 -23.13
N ASP A 112 19.85 8.64 -22.11
CA ASP A 112 20.69 8.49 -20.92
C ASP A 112 20.03 7.56 -19.88
N VAL A 113 20.83 7.15 -18.91
CA VAL A 113 20.35 6.38 -17.76
C VAL A 113 19.38 7.23 -16.93
N ILE A 114 18.19 6.68 -16.66
CA ILE A 114 17.20 7.31 -15.78
C ILE A 114 17.23 6.58 -14.44
N THR A 115 17.41 7.35 -13.36
CA THR A 115 17.34 6.80 -12.00
C THR A 115 15.89 6.79 -11.52
N LEU A 116 15.41 5.60 -11.16
CA LEU A 116 14.12 5.45 -10.48
C LEU A 116 14.29 5.87 -9.02
N ASP A 117 13.49 6.82 -8.59
CA ASP A 117 13.53 7.38 -7.23
C ASP A 117 12.10 7.44 -6.68
N GLY A 118 11.79 6.48 -5.82
CA GLY A 118 10.51 6.43 -5.14
C GLY A 118 10.65 5.86 -3.75
N ASN A 119 9.90 6.40 -2.80
CA ASN A 119 9.85 5.88 -1.46
C ASN A 119 8.42 5.85 -0.94
N ALA A 120 8.14 4.86 -0.09
CA ALA A 120 6.91 4.78 0.68
C ALA A 120 7.27 4.34 2.11
N THR A 121 6.63 4.93 3.09
CA THR A 121 6.84 4.60 4.50
C THR A 121 5.67 3.80 5.02
N ILE A 122 5.95 2.64 5.60
CA ILE A 122 4.97 1.83 6.34
C ILE A 122 5.29 1.98 7.82
N SER A 123 4.33 2.46 8.59
CA SER A 123 4.50 2.68 10.02
C SER A 123 3.70 1.65 10.82
N LEU A 124 4.31 1.13 11.88
CA LEU A 124 3.62 0.31 12.86
C LEU A 124 3.04 1.22 13.95
N VAL A 125 1.73 1.10 14.19
CA VAL A 125 1.02 1.85 15.20
C VAL A 125 0.43 0.88 16.22
N TYR A 126 0.74 1.07 17.49
CA TYR A 126 0.12 0.30 18.58
C TYR A 126 -1.29 0.84 18.86
N LEU A 127 -2.22 -0.08 19.08
CA LEU A 127 -3.62 0.21 19.41
C LEU A 127 -3.84 0.20 20.90
#